data_3ff83bcc66ca736fba657aa0ea042984
#
_entry.id   3ff83bcc66ca736fba657aa0ea042984
#
_cell.length_a   1.000
_cell.length_b   1.000
_cell.length_c   1.000
_cell.angle_alpha   90.00
_cell.angle_beta   90.00
_cell.angle_gamma   90.00
#
_symmetry.space_group_name_H-M   'P 1'
#
loop_
_entity.id
_entity.type
_entity.pdbx_description
1 polymer ?
#
loop_
_entity_poly.entity_id
_entity_poly.type
_entity_poly.pdbx_seq_one_letter_code
_entity_poly.pdbx_strand_id
1 'polypeptide(L)'
;MCIRDRGYTPGGTLVSATLFAGIVTTKDISAEVANSYIVTEPETNYLIDATRKGDGSQLATSYVDVVWQTASGFVQYADFEDGKASFYIGADSDDATKIKQGNAVIGAYDADGELIWSWHIWATDYDPDAEGGTVDFNGYTLMNRNLGALANDNSTTDKILASYGLYYQWGRKDPVSYTHLRA
;
A
#
# COMPACT_ATOMS: atom_id res chain seq x y z
N MET A 1 4.19 19.20 -11.22
CA MET A 1 3.30 19.12 -10.04
C MET A 1 4.18 19.12 -8.80
N CYS A 2 3.99 20.06 -7.87
CA CYS A 2 4.79 20.10 -6.65
C CYS A 2 4.06 19.28 -5.58
N ILE A 3 4.67 18.21 -5.11
CA ILE A 3 4.20 17.51 -3.92
C ILE A 3 4.66 18.33 -2.71
N ARG A 4 3.72 18.74 -1.87
CA ARG A 4 4.01 19.43 -0.61
C ARG A 4 4.07 18.40 0.50
N ASP A 5 5.24 18.26 1.09
CA ASP A 5 5.36 17.57 2.37
C ASP A 5 4.87 18.48 3.50
N ARG A 6 3.96 17.97 4.33
CA ARG A 6 3.47 18.66 5.53
C ARG A 6 4.16 18.07 6.76
N GLY A 7 5.33 18.61 7.11
CA GLY A 7 5.99 18.30 8.38
C GLY A 7 5.42 19.15 9.51
N TYR A 8 5.17 18.55 10.67
CA TYR A 8 4.88 19.28 11.92
C TYR A 8 6.15 19.46 12.73
N THR A 9 6.46 20.69 13.12
CA THR A 9 7.47 20.96 14.15
C THR A 9 6.81 20.86 15.55
N PRO A 10 7.57 20.54 16.63
CA PRO A 10 7.08 20.68 18.00
C PRO A 10 6.66 22.14 18.24
N GLY A 11 5.36 22.38 18.34
CA GLY A 11 4.77 23.73 18.44
C GLY A 11 3.69 24.04 17.40
N GLY A 12 3.37 23.08 16.52
CA GLY A 12 2.22 23.18 15.61
C GLY A 12 2.42 24.08 14.39
N THR A 13 3.64 24.50 14.09
CA THR A 13 3.92 25.27 12.86
C THR A 13 4.06 24.34 11.68
N LEU A 14 3.20 24.51 10.67
CA LEU A 14 3.24 23.74 9.44
C LEU A 14 4.46 24.17 8.61
N VAL A 15 5.41 23.27 8.44
CA VAL A 15 6.54 23.47 7.54
C VAL A 15 6.23 22.74 6.23
N SER A 16 5.94 23.46 5.15
CA SER A 16 5.79 22.85 3.82
C SER A 16 7.14 22.87 3.11
N ALA A 17 7.68 21.73 2.78
CA ALA A 17 8.81 21.59 1.87
C ALA A 17 8.33 21.08 0.51
N THR A 18 8.84 21.65 -0.57
CA THR A 18 8.62 21.16 -1.94
C THR A 18 9.66 20.07 -2.22
N LEU A 19 9.25 18.81 -2.24
CA LEU A 19 10.17 17.68 -2.31
C LEU A 19 10.46 17.16 -3.72
N PHE A 20 9.62 17.45 -4.71
CA PHE A 20 9.82 16.94 -6.07
C PHE A 20 9.59 18.01 -7.14
N ALA A 21 10.61 18.24 -7.96
CA ALA A 21 10.54 18.98 -9.22
C ALA A 21 10.58 17.99 -10.41
N GLY A 22 9.63 17.07 -10.47
CA GLY A 22 9.52 16.08 -11.54
C GLY A 22 8.07 15.85 -11.95
N ILE A 23 7.85 15.36 -13.16
CA ILE A 23 6.54 14.88 -13.59
C ILE A 23 6.35 13.51 -12.94
N VAL A 24 5.46 13.43 -11.97
CA VAL A 24 5.05 12.15 -11.35
C VAL A 24 3.87 11.62 -12.15
N THR A 25 3.96 10.40 -12.63
CA THR A 25 2.82 9.70 -13.24
C THR A 25 1.77 9.45 -12.16
N THR A 26 0.50 9.72 -12.46
CA THR A 26 -0.62 9.41 -11.55
C THR A 26 -1.45 8.29 -12.14
N LYS A 27 -1.67 7.23 -11.37
CA LYS A 27 -2.54 6.11 -11.72
C LYS A 27 -3.75 6.10 -10.81
N ASP A 28 -4.91 6.39 -11.37
CA ASP A 28 -6.17 6.39 -10.65
C ASP A 28 -6.81 4.99 -10.72
N ILE A 29 -6.81 4.28 -9.60
CA ILE A 29 -7.46 2.97 -9.40
C ILE A 29 -8.64 3.06 -8.43
N SER A 30 -9.18 4.26 -8.21
CA SER A 30 -10.30 4.50 -7.28
C SER A 30 -11.62 3.86 -7.71
N ALA A 31 -11.73 3.40 -8.95
CA ALA A 31 -12.87 2.60 -9.41
C ALA A 31 -12.86 1.18 -8.83
N GLU A 32 -11.71 0.68 -8.41
CA GLU A 32 -11.54 -0.62 -7.80
C GLU A 32 -11.78 -0.50 -6.29
N VAL A 33 -12.77 -1.25 -5.77
CA VAL A 33 -13.09 -1.25 -4.33
C VAL A 33 -12.54 -2.53 -3.71
N ALA A 34 -11.45 -2.41 -2.97
CA ALA A 34 -10.73 -3.53 -2.37
C ALA A 34 -10.19 -3.20 -0.97
N ASN A 35 -9.78 -4.23 -0.22
CA ASN A 35 -9.04 -4.07 1.04
C ASN A 35 -7.51 -4.17 0.84
N SER A 36 -7.09 -4.70 -0.31
CA SER A 36 -5.70 -4.89 -0.67
C SER A 36 -5.50 -4.54 -2.13
N TYR A 37 -4.51 -3.73 -2.42
CA TYR A 37 -4.16 -3.28 -3.77
C TYR A 37 -2.75 -3.74 -4.13
N ILE A 38 -2.62 -4.33 -5.32
CA ILE A 38 -1.32 -4.61 -5.94
C ILE A 38 -0.92 -3.38 -6.75
N VAL A 39 0.29 -2.88 -6.53
CA VAL A 39 0.87 -1.76 -7.27
C VAL A 39 2.23 -2.17 -7.85
N THR A 40 2.43 -1.92 -9.14
CA THR A 40 3.56 -2.47 -9.91
C THR A 40 4.44 -1.41 -10.57
N GLU A 41 3.94 -0.18 -10.74
CA GLU A 41 4.65 0.86 -11.47
C GLU A 41 5.50 1.71 -10.53
N PRO A 42 6.82 1.83 -10.79
CA PRO A 42 7.69 2.69 -10.00
C PRO A 42 7.36 4.18 -10.22
N GLU A 43 7.77 5.00 -9.28
CA GLU A 43 7.65 6.47 -9.37
C GLU A 43 6.25 6.97 -9.73
N THR A 44 5.23 6.22 -9.29
CA THR A 44 3.83 6.48 -9.61
C THR A 44 3.06 6.88 -8.36
N ASN A 45 2.26 7.93 -8.46
CA ASN A 45 1.30 8.34 -7.46
C ASN A 45 -0.02 7.59 -7.71
N TYR A 46 -0.39 6.70 -6.82
CA TYR A 46 -1.63 5.93 -6.90
C TYR A 46 -2.76 6.64 -6.17
N LEU A 47 -3.97 6.58 -6.73
CA LEU A 47 -5.19 7.09 -6.12
C LEU A 47 -6.16 5.93 -5.89
N ILE A 48 -6.65 5.76 -4.66
CA ILE A 48 -7.72 4.82 -4.28
C ILE A 48 -8.91 5.57 -3.70
N ASP A 49 -10.10 4.97 -3.76
CA ASP A 49 -11.30 5.53 -3.13
C ASP A 49 -11.21 5.40 -1.60
N ALA A 50 -11.13 6.53 -0.91
CA ALA A 50 -11.08 6.59 0.54
C ALA A 50 -12.43 6.95 1.19
N THR A 51 -13.50 6.92 0.41
CA THR A 51 -14.88 7.17 0.90
C THR A 51 -15.67 5.89 1.16
N ARG A 52 -15.11 4.72 0.80
CA ARG A 52 -15.78 3.41 0.93
C ARG A 52 -14.85 2.33 1.44
N LYS A 53 -15.43 1.39 2.19
CA LYS A 53 -14.77 0.13 2.57
C LYS A 53 -14.78 -0.85 1.41
N GLY A 54 -14.02 -1.97 1.54
CA GLY A 54 -14.02 -3.04 0.56
C GLY A 54 -15.36 -3.71 0.31
N ASP A 55 -16.33 -3.58 1.21
CA ASP A 55 -17.72 -4.03 1.06
C ASP A 55 -18.65 -2.97 0.45
N GLY A 56 -18.11 -1.80 0.08
CA GLY A 56 -18.84 -0.67 -0.48
C GLY A 56 -19.53 0.25 0.55
N SER A 57 -19.46 -0.06 1.84
CA SER A 57 -20.04 0.82 2.87
C SER A 57 -19.25 2.12 3.00
N GLN A 58 -19.96 3.21 3.32
CA GLN A 58 -19.40 4.56 3.37
C GLN A 58 -18.42 4.77 4.53
N LEU A 59 -17.40 5.59 4.28
CA LEU A 59 -16.42 6.07 5.26
C LEU A 59 -16.50 7.59 5.37
N ALA A 60 -16.42 8.09 6.60
CA ALA A 60 -16.30 9.53 6.89
C ALA A 60 -14.82 9.91 7.07
N THR A 61 -14.02 9.68 6.03
CA THR A 61 -12.58 9.95 6.05
C THR A 61 -12.31 11.44 6.09
N SER A 62 -11.49 11.87 7.04
CA SER A 62 -10.99 13.24 7.17
C SER A 62 -9.54 13.38 6.71
N TYR A 63 -8.72 12.36 6.94
CA TYR A 63 -7.36 12.28 6.43
C TYR A 63 -6.90 10.82 6.36
N VAL A 64 -5.78 10.59 5.68
CA VAL A 64 -5.10 9.29 5.64
C VAL A 64 -3.67 9.42 6.14
N ASP A 65 -3.14 8.32 6.68
CA ASP A 65 -1.74 8.24 7.09
C ASP A 65 -1.22 6.81 6.97
N VAL A 66 0.10 6.65 6.95
CA VAL A 66 0.75 5.34 6.94
C VAL A 66 0.71 4.74 8.34
N VAL A 67 -0.06 3.67 8.49
CA VAL A 67 -0.18 2.95 9.77
C VAL A 67 1.02 2.05 10.02
N TRP A 68 1.49 1.39 8.97
CA TRP A 68 2.63 0.48 8.98
C TRP A 68 3.24 0.33 7.60
N GLN A 69 4.54 0.05 7.56
CA GLN A 69 5.27 -0.23 6.32
C GLN A 69 6.49 -1.12 6.60
N THR A 70 6.89 -1.92 5.62
CA THR A 70 8.01 -2.89 5.74
C THR A 70 9.36 -2.23 6.02
N ALA A 71 9.56 -0.99 5.59
CA ALA A 71 10.77 -0.21 5.86
C ALA A 71 10.40 1.27 6.00
N SER A 72 11.13 2.00 6.81
CA SER A 72 10.94 3.45 6.97
C SER A 72 11.06 4.16 5.61
N GLY A 73 10.08 5.02 5.28
CA GLY A 73 10.05 5.75 4.00
C GLY A 73 9.77 4.84 2.78
N PHE A 74 9.17 3.67 2.97
CA PHE A 74 8.72 2.83 1.87
C PHE A 74 7.58 3.50 1.10
N VAL A 75 6.55 3.96 1.80
CA VAL A 75 5.59 4.93 1.29
C VAL A 75 6.17 6.32 1.60
N GLN A 76 6.54 7.04 0.57
CA GLN A 76 7.21 8.33 0.71
C GLN A 76 6.23 9.49 0.92
N TYR A 77 4.96 9.26 0.55
CA TYR A 77 3.91 10.25 0.60
C TYR A 77 2.56 9.55 0.73
N ALA A 78 1.69 10.06 1.58
CA ALA A 78 0.27 9.73 1.64
C ALA A 78 -0.53 10.99 1.94
N ASP A 79 -1.65 11.22 1.22
CA ASP A 79 -2.52 12.38 1.42
C ASP A 79 -3.96 12.03 1.05
N PHE A 80 -4.90 12.86 1.51
CA PHE A 80 -6.31 12.71 1.23
C PHE A 80 -6.86 14.00 0.62
N GLU A 81 -7.41 13.88 -0.59
CA GLU A 81 -8.03 15.00 -1.29
C GLU A 81 -9.19 14.48 -2.16
N ASP A 82 -10.29 15.20 -2.21
CA ASP A 82 -11.46 14.90 -3.04
C ASP A 82 -12.01 13.46 -2.91
N GLY A 83 -11.98 12.92 -1.68
CA GLY A 83 -12.45 11.57 -1.40
C GLY A 83 -11.49 10.45 -1.79
N LYS A 84 -10.28 10.77 -2.23
CA LYS A 84 -9.26 9.81 -2.63
C LYS A 84 -8.06 9.86 -1.69
N ALA A 85 -7.55 8.69 -1.34
CA ALA A 85 -6.22 8.57 -0.76
C ALA A 85 -5.21 8.49 -1.90
N SER A 86 -4.22 9.37 -1.87
CA SER A 86 -3.06 9.34 -2.77
C SER A 86 -1.84 8.84 -2.01
N PHE A 87 -1.03 8.00 -2.66
CA PHE A 87 0.23 7.53 -2.09
C PHE A 87 1.28 7.29 -3.16
N TYR A 88 2.55 7.40 -2.78
CA TYR A 88 3.67 7.26 -3.69
C TYR A 88 4.71 6.27 -3.17
N ILE A 89 5.11 5.36 -4.05
CA ILE A 89 6.20 4.40 -3.80
C ILE A 89 7.23 4.59 -4.91
N GLY A 90 8.49 4.77 -4.50
CA GLY A 90 9.59 5.00 -5.42
C GLY A 90 10.02 3.76 -6.19
N ALA A 91 11.00 3.95 -7.05
CA ALA A 91 11.68 2.88 -7.75
C ALA A 91 12.58 2.05 -6.81
N ASP A 92 12.90 0.85 -7.24
CA ASP A 92 13.94 0.02 -6.62
C ASP A 92 15.31 0.69 -6.75
N SER A 93 16.17 0.54 -5.73
CA SER A 93 17.48 1.18 -5.68
C SER A 93 18.46 0.61 -6.72
N ASP A 94 18.28 -0.65 -7.09
CA ASP A 94 19.18 -1.39 -7.97
C ASP A 94 18.66 -1.40 -9.43
N ASP A 95 17.34 -1.20 -9.62
CA ASP A 95 16.69 -1.17 -10.92
C ASP A 95 15.55 -0.14 -10.94
N ALA A 96 15.84 1.07 -11.40
CA ALA A 96 14.89 2.18 -11.48
C ALA A 96 13.67 1.91 -12.40
N THR A 97 13.68 0.84 -13.18
CA THR A 97 12.52 0.42 -14.00
C THR A 97 11.52 -0.42 -13.22
N LYS A 98 11.86 -0.81 -12.00
CA LYS A 98 11.02 -1.61 -11.11
C LYS A 98 10.56 -0.82 -9.90
N ILE A 99 9.38 -1.15 -9.41
CA ILE A 99 8.89 -0.60 -8.15
C ILE A 99 9.72 -1.15 -6.97
N LYS A 100 9.97 -0.31 -5.98
CA LYS A 100 10.51 -0.78 -4.70
C LYS A 100 9.52 -1.74 -4.07
N GLN A 101 9.92 -3.01 -3.90
CA GLN A 101 9.01 -4.05 -3.40
C GLN A 101 8.84 -3.97 -1.88
N GLY A 102 7.62 -4.23 -1.43
CA GLY A 102 7.29 -4.24 -0.01
C GLY A 102 5.80 -4.16 0.25
N ASN A 103 5.46 -3.97 1.51
CA ASN A 103 4.09 -3.88 1.97
C ASN A 103 3.90 -2.66 2.87
N ALA A 104 2.72 -2.05 2.79
CA ALA A 104 2.30 -0.99 3.69
C ALA A 104 0.82 -1.14 4.05
N VAL A 105 0.41 -0.49 5.12
CA VAL A 105 -0.99 -0.29 5.49
C VAL A 105 -1.22 1.20 5.59
N ILE A 106 -2.15 1.70 4.77
CA ILE A 106 -2.62 3.08 4.81
C ILE A 106 -3.95 3.10 5.58
N GLY A 107 -4.07 3.95 6.56
CA GLY A 107 -5.26 4.12 7.39
C GLY A 107 -6.07 5.34 6.99
N ALA A 108 -7.39 5.21 7.04
CA ALA A 108 -8.32 6.32 7.02
C ALA A 108 -8.71 6.70 8.45
N TYR A 109 -8.66 7.96 8.74
CA TYR A 109 -8.99 8.53 10.04
C TYR A 109 -10.16 9.49 9.91
N ASP A 110 -11.02 9.51 10.92
CA ASP A 110 -12.11 10.49 11.03
C ASP A 110 -11.63 11.85 11.58
N ALA A 111 -12.58 12.76 11.81
CA ALA A 111 -12.28 14.09 12.34
C ALA A 111 -11.77 14.08 13.79
N ASP A 112 -12.05 13.03 14.55
CA ASP A 112 -11.61 12.86 15.93
C ASP A 112 -10.23 12.18 16.00
N GLY A 113 -9.67 11.76 14.85
CA GLY A 113 -8.38 11.10 14.74
C GLY A 113 -8.43 9.59 15.01
N GLU A 114 -9.63 9.00 15.02
CA GLU A 114 -9.80 7.57 15.17
C GLU A 114 -9.60 6.83 13.83
N LEU A 115 -8.88 5.71 13.85
CA LEU A 115 -8.69 4.86 12.69
C LEU A 115 -10.00 4.13 12.36
N ILE A 116 -10.67 4.55 11.29
CA ILE A 116 -11.99 4.00 10.88
C ILE A 116 -11.89 2.93 9.81
N TRP A 117 -10.79 2.88 9.05
CA TRP A 117 -10.52 1.88 8.03
C TRP A 117 -9.03 1.79 7.71
N SER A 118 -8.61 0.78 6.94
CA SER A 118 -7.25 0.63 6.44
C SER A 118 -7.23 -0.18 5.15
N TRP A 119 -6.23 0.07 4.32
CA TRP A 119 -5.95 -0.68 3.09
C TRP A 119 -4.53 -1.23 3.12
N HIS A 120 -4.38 -2.48 2.71
CA HIS A 120 -3.08 -3.07 2.46
C HIS A 120 -2.60 -2.68 1.06
N ILE A 121 -1.41 -2.12 0.97
CA ILE A 121 -0.71 -1.80 -0.28
C ILE A 121 0.44 -2.79 -0.44
N TRP A 122 0.39 -3.55 -1.52
CA TRP A 122 1.40 -4.53 -1.88
C TRP A 122 2.12 -4.08 -3.14
N ALA A 123 3.31 -3.48 -2.98
CA ALA A 123 4.17 -3.10 -4.09
C ALA A 123 5.04 -4.29 -4.49
N THR A 124 4.93 -4.73 -5.72
CA THR A 124 5.56 -5.95 -6.22
C THR A 124 5.62 -5.94 -7.76
N ASP A 125 6.44 -6.80 -8.33
CA ASP A 125 6.45 -7.11 -9.76
C ASP A 125 5.44 -8.22 -10.13
N TYR A 126 4.66 -8.70 -9.17
CA TYR A 126 3.68 -9.76 -9.36
C TYR A 126 2.42 -9.23 -10.04
N ASP A 127 2.03 -9.91 -11.10
CA ASP A 127 0.77 -9.69 -11.81
C ASP A 127 -0.03 -11.00 -11.80
N PRO A 128 -1.19 -11.06 -11.12
CA PRO A 128 -2.04 -12.24 -11.08
C PRO A 128 -2.66 -12.59 -12.45
N ASP A 129 -2.79 -11.60 -13.35
CA ASP A 129 -3.38 -11.76 -14.67
C ASP A 129 -2.34 -12.20 -15.72
N ALA A 130 -1.05 -12.13 -15.39
CA ALA A 130 0.01 -12.61 -16.27
C ALA A 130 0.03 -14.15 -16.35
N GLU A 131 0.63 -14.70 -17.40
CA GLU A 131 0.83 -16.14 -17.56
C GLU A 131 1.60 -16.71 -16.35
N GLY A 132 1.02 -17.70 -15.68
CA GLY A 132 1.57 -18.31 -14.47
C GLY A 132 1.36 -17.49 -13.18
N GLY A 133 0.66 -16.36 -13.23
CA GLY A 133 0.30 -15.56 -12.06
C GLY A 133 -0.68 -16.27 -11.13
N THR A 134 -1.47 -17.20 -11.67
CA THR A 134 -2.42 -18.03 -10.92
C THR A 134 -2.17 -19.52 -11.15
N VAL A 135 -2.72 -20.35 -10.27
CA VAL A 135 -2.73 -21.80 -10.37
C VAL A 135 -4.15 -22.32 -10.15
N ASP A 136 -4.55 -23.34 -10.91
CA ASP A 136 -5.82 -24.01 -10.71
C ASP A 136 -5.63 -25.19 -9.73
N PHE A 137 -6.46 -25.22 -8.70
CA PHE A 137 -6.48 -26.27 -7.72
C PHE A 137 -7.93 -26.73 -7.46
N ASN A 138 -8.27 -27.95 -7.84
CA ASN A 138 -9.61 -28.54 -7.66
C ASN A 138 -10.76 -27.63 -8.15
N GLY A 139 -10.59 -26.94 -9.27
CA GLY A 139 -11.60 -26.06 -9.87
C GLY A 139 -11.64 -24.65 -9.25
N TYR A 140 -10.68 -24.29 -8.41
CA TYR A 140 -10.48 -22.95 -7.88
C TYR A 140 -9.22 -22.34 -8.47
N THR A 141 -9.34 -21.12 -8.95
CA THR A 141 -8.18 -20.31 -9.38
C THR A 141 -7.60 -19.59 -8.16
N LEU A 142 -6.35 -19.85 -7.84
CA LEU A 142 -5.63 -19.29 -6.70
C LEU A 142 -4.43 -18.47 -7.20
N MET A 143 -4.07 -17.43 -6.47
CA MET A 143 -2.79 -16.76 -6.68
C MET A 143 -1.65 -17.77 -6.51
N ASN A 144 -0.58 -17.63 -7.30
CA ASN A 144 0.58 -18.52 -7.22
C ASN A 144 1.47 -18.24 -5.99
N ARG A 145 1.11 -17.27 -5.15
CA ARG A 145 1.85 -16.86 -3.95
C ARG A 145 0.94 -16.35 -2.84
N ASN A 146 1.48 -16.30 -1.63
CA ASN A 146 0.79 -15.73 -0.48
C ASN A 146 0.62 -14.21 -0.64
N LEU A 147 -0.47 -13.68 -0.10
CA LEU A 147 -0.74 -12.25 -0.10
C LEU A 147 0.39 -11.49 0.62
N GLY A 148 0.95 -10.50 -0.06
CA GLY A 148 2.09 -9.72 0.42
C GLY A 148 3.47 -10.38 0.23
N ALA A 149 3.55 -11.55 -0.41
CA ALA A 149 4.82 -12.23 -0.68
C ALA A 149 5.62 -11.51 -1.78
N LEU A 150 6.91 -11.33 -1.56
CA LEU A 150 7.82 -10.67 -2.51
C LEU A 150 8.55 -11.67 -3.42
N ALA A 151 8.33 -12.96 -3.23
CA ALA A 151 8.83 -14.02 -4.09
C ALA A 151 7.86 -15.20 -4.16
N ASN A 152 8.04 -16.04 -5.17
CA ASN A 152 7.44 -17.36 -5.29
C ASN A 152 8.55 -18.36 -5.65
N ASP A 153 9.52 -18.50 -4.76
CA ASP A 153 10.75 -19.27 -5.02
C ASP A 153 11.31 -19.77 -3.68
N ASN A 154 11.73 -21.02 -3.65
CA ASN A 154 12.31 -21.68 -2.50
C ASN A 154 13.76 -22.11 -2.70
N SER A 155 14.45 -21.54 -3.70
CA SER A 155 15.82 -21.92 -4.06
C SER A 155 16.88 -21.45 -3.06
N THR A 156 16.59 -20.41 -2.28
CA THR A 156 17.48 -19.88 -1.24
C THR A 156 16.70 -19.51 0.02
N THR A 157 17.39 -19.40 1.16
CA THR A 157 16.76 -18.99 2.42
C THR A 157 16.07 -17.62 2.31
N ASP A 158 16.69 -16.65 1.65
CA ASP A 158 16.12 -15.30 1.49
C ASP A 158 14.84 -15.33 0.64
N LYS A 159 14.82 -16.14 -0.42
CA LYS A 159 13.62 -16.31 -1.25
C LYS A 159 12.51 -17.07 -0.52
N ILE A 160 12.84 -18.06 0.31
CA ILE A 160 11.88 -18.73 1.19
C ILE A 160 11.25 -17.71 2.14
N LEU A 161 12.05 -16.87 2.80
CA LEU A 161 11.53 -15.81 3.68
C LEU A 161 10.67 -14.80 2.94
N ALA A 162 11.07 -14.39 1.74
CA ALA A 162 10.31 -13.49 0.88
C ALA A 162 8.99 -14.10 0.38
N SER A 163 8.87 -15.44 0.35
CA SER A 163 7.66 -16.16 -0.09
C SER A 163 6.60 -16.30 1.01
N TYR A 164 6.90 -15.99 2.27
CA TYR A 164 5.94 -16.14 3.36
C TYR A 164 4.76 -15.16 3.26
N GLY A 165 4.97 -13.96 2.71
CA GLY A 165 3.96 -12.92 2.66
C GLY A 165 3.58 -12.39 4.04
N LEU A 166 2.36 -11.90 4.15
CA LEU A 166 1.81 -11.37 5.40
C LEU A 166 0.95 -12.43 6.10
N TYR A 167 1.00 -12.43 7.44
CA TYR A 167 0.20 -13.34 8.24
C TYR A 167 -1.17 -12.73 8.54
N TYR A 168 -2.23 -13.45 8.19
CA TYR A 168 -3.61 -13.08 8.46
C TYR A 168 -4.23 -14.06 9.47
N GLN A 169 -5.03 -13.53 10.37
CA GLN A 169 -5.86 -14.32 11.26
C GLN A 169 -7.28 -14.38 10.70
N TRP A 170 -7.89 -15.57 10.75
CA TRP A 170 -9.27 -15.72 10.32
C TRP A 170 -10.20 -14.70 10.97
N GLY A 171 -11.04 -14.04 10.17
CA GLY A 171 -11.96 -13.02 10.62
C GLY A 171 -11.33 -11.63 10.83
N ARG A 172 -10.03 -11.46 10.55
CA ARG A 172 -9.37 -10.15 10.55
C ARG A 172 -9.11 -9.66 9.14
N LYS A 173 -9.40 -8.39 8.90
CA LYS A 173 -9.13 -7.72 7.63
C LYS A 173 -7.64 -7.43 7.45
N ASP A 174 -6.98 -6.96 8.51
CA ASP A 174 -5.60 -6.51 8.47
C ASP A 174 -4.61 -7.62 8.86
N PRO A 175 -3.39 -7.62 8.31
CA PRO A 175 -2.37 -8.59 8.68
C PRO A 175 -1.98 -8.48 10.14
N VAL A 176 -1.77 -9.62 10.81
CA VAL A 176 -1.39 -9.70 12.23
C VAL A 176 -0.03 -9.07 12.48
N SER A 177 0.89 -9.12 11.50
CA SER A 177 2.24 -8.55 11.59
C SER A 177 2.24 -7.07 11.97
N TYR A 178 1.22 -6.33 11.60
CA TYR A 178 1.11 -4.90 11.91
C TYR A 178 0.46 -4.63 13.27
N THR A 179 -0.43 -5.52 13.75
CA THR A 179 -1.16 -5.31 15.00
C THR A 179 -0.30 -5.58 16.24
N HIS A 180 0.80 -6.36 16.13
CA HIS A 180 1.74 -6.61 17.22
C HIS A 180 2.70 -5.44 17.50
N LEU A 181 2.83 -4.49 16.59
CA LEU A 181 3.70 -3.31 16.75
C LEU A 181 3.01 -2.14 17.47
N ARG A 182 1.73 -2.29 17.82
CA ARG A 182 0.95 -1.28 18.57
C ARG A 182 0.77 -1.57 20.07
N ALA A 183 1.48 -2.57 20.61
CA ALA A 183 1.45 -2.89 22.04
C ALA A 183 2.57 -2.17 22.81
#